data_14f4695de73004f8e8459f8d98ccaa0c
#
_entry.id   14f4695de73004f8e8459f8d98ccaa0c
#
_cell.length_a   1.000
_cell.length_b   1.000
_cell.length_c   1.000
_cell.angle_alpha   90.00
_cell.angle_beta   90.00
_cell.angle_gamma   90.00
#
_symmetry.space_group_name_H-M   'P 1'
#
loop_
_entity.id
_entity.type
_entity.pdbx_description
1 polymer ?
#
loop_
_entity_poly.entity_id
_entity_poly.type
_entity_poly.pdbx_seq_one_letter_code
_entity_poly.pdbx_strand_id
1 'polypeptide(L)'
;MTVAAEFKIEYLQYLDTDGKLVRDDLPASLRDPQVLVPLFKQMLFVRTFDSKSIALQRTGKLGTYAACLGHEAAHVGIGAAMQKDDVFAPSYREYGAMFMRG
;
A
#
# COMPACT_ATOMS: atom_id res chain seq x y z
N MET A 1 -8.35 26.24 35.30
CA MET A 1 -8.65 25.39 34.13
C MET A 1 -7.91 24.07 34.29
N THR A 2 -8.58 22.98 34.00
CA THR A 2 -8.00 21.63 34.04
C THR A 2 -7.92 21.11 32.60
N VAL A 3 -6.84 20.37 32.27
CA VAL A 3 -6.73 19.66 31.03
C VAL A 3 -7.69 18.49 31.02
N ALA A 4 -8.61 18.43 30.05
CA ALA A 4 -9.59 17.34 29.94
C ALA A 4 -9.02 16.15 29.18
N ALA A 5 -8.13 16.43 28.23
CA ALA A 5 -7.43 15.38 27.46
C ALA A 5 -6.13 15.94 26.90
N GLU A 6 -5.14 15.05 26.75
CA GLU A 6 -3.87 15.34 26.11
C GLU A 6 -3.44 14.10 25.33
N PHE A 7 -2.99 14.26 24.07
CA PHE A 7 -2.50 13.14 23.27
C PHE A 7 -1.33 13.58 22.42
N LYS A 8 -0.46 12.60 22.14
CA LYS A 8 0.70 12.74 21.29
C LYS A 8 0.44 11.97 20.00
N ILE A 9 0.67 12.63 18.87
CA ILE A 9 0.64 11.98 17.56
C ILE A 9 2.07 11.86 17.08
N GLU A 10 2.51 10.62 16.79
CA GLU A 10 3.84 10.36 16.28
C GLU A 10 3.81 10.27 14.75
N TYR A 11 4.85 10.78 14.12
CA TYR A 11 5.04 10.73 12.67
C TYR A 11 6.14 9.73 12.35
N LEU A 12 5.80 8.67 11.62
CA LEU A 12 6.75 7.65 11.18
C LEU A 12 7.10 7.88 9.71
N GLN A 13 8.38 8.14 9.44
CA GLN A 13 8.88 8.34 8.08
C GLN A 13 10.25 7.69 7.95
N TYR A 14 10.43 6.84 6.94
CA TYR A 14 11.71 6.23 6.59
C TYR A 14 12.36 6.87 5.37
N LEU A 15 11.56 7.36 4.42
CA LEU A 15 12.04 7.98 3.19
C LEU A 15 11.56 9.42 3.09
N ASP A 16 12.41 10.31 2.59
CA ASP A 16 12.01 11.66 2.19
C ASP A 16 11.40 11.69 0.78
N THR A 17 11.06 12.86 0.30
CA THR A 17 10.46 13.06 -1.03
C THR A 17 11.42 12.73 -2.18
N ASP A 18 12.73 12.66 -1.90
CA ASP A 18 13.76 12.29 -2.88
C ASP A 18 14.12 10.79 -2.79
N GLY A 19 13.43 10.03 -1.94
CA GLY A 19 13.65 8.61 -1.75
C GLY A 19 14.88 8.27 -0.88
N LYS A 20 15.40 9.24 -0.12
CA LYS A 20 16.52 9.03 0.78
C LYS A 20 16.03 8.59 2.16
N LEU A 21 16.80 7.68 2.79
CA LEU A 21 16.53 7.29 4.17
C LEU A 21 16.77 8.46 5.13
N VAL A 22 15.75 8.74 5.96
CA VAL A 22 15.80 9.77 7.02
C VAL A 22 15.92 9.16 8.42
N ARG A 23 15.90 7.81 8.51
CA ARG A 23 16.09 7.04 9.74
C ARG A 23 17.00 5.85 9.44
N ASP A 24 17.72 5.41 10.46
CA ASP A 24 18.67 4.29 10.37
C ASP A 24 18.12 2.97 10.94
N ASP A 25 16.95 3.00 11.57
CA ASP A 25 16.31 1.85 12.21
C ASP A 25 15.35 1.08 11.29
N LEU A 26 15.49 1.21 9.97
CA LEU A 26 14.74 0.41 9.01
C LEU A 26 15.07 -1.07 9.20
N PRO A 27 14.05 -1.96 9.33
CA PRO A 27 14.28 -3.39 9.43
C PRO A 27 15.16 -3.94 8.30
N ALA A 28 16.07 -4.87 8.63
CA ALA A 28 17.02 -5.41 7.65
C ALA A 28 16.34 -6.04 6.43
N SER A 29 15.19 -6.70 6.62
CA SER A 29 14.39 -7.27 5.53
C SER A 29 13.94 -6.23 4.51
N LEU A 30 13.71 -4.99 4.94
CA LEU A 30 13.30 -3.89 4.07
C LEU A 30 14.50 -3.15 3.44
N ARG A 31 15.70 -3.66 3.61
CA ARG A 31 16.92 -3.22 2.91
C ARG A 31 17.38 -4.25 1.86
N ASP A 32 16.76 -5.43 1.84
CA ASP A 32 17.15 -6.52 0.96
C ASP A 32 16.41 -6.39 -0.39
N PRO A 33 17.16 -6.24 -1.50
CA PRO A 33 16.55 -6.20 -2.83
C PRO A 33 15.73 -7.45 -3.18
N GLN A 34 16.07 -8.61 -2.63
CA GLN A 34 15.28 -9.83 -2.83
C GLN A 34 13.89 -9.76 -2.22
N VAL A 35 13.71 -8.93 -1.20
CA VAL A 35 12.39 -8.62 -0.61
C VAL A 35 11.73 -7.46 -1.35
N LEU A 36 12.47 -6.38 -1.59
CA LEU A 36 11.91 -5.14 -2.13
C LEU A 36 11.51 -5.23 -3.61
N VAL A 37 12.29 -5.93 -4.44
CA VAL A 37 12.01 -6.02 -5.89
C VAL A 37 10.67 -6.72 -6.17
N PRO A 38 10.34 -7.86 -5.55
CA PRO A 38 9.01 -8.45 -5.71
C PRO A 38 7.87 -7.53 -5.27
N LEU A 39 8.04 -6.81 -4.15
CA LEU A 39 7.04 -5.85 -3.68
C LEU A 39 6.85 -4.70 -4.66
N PHE A 40 7.94 -4.16 -5.21
CA PHE A 40 7.89 -3.12 -6.22
C PHE A 40 7.19 -3.60 -7.50
N LYS A 41 7.45 -4.82 -7.94
CA LYS A 41 6.75 -5.44 -9.08
C LYS A 41 5.25 -5.52 -8.84
N GLN A 42 4.83 -5.88 -7.64
CA GLN A 42 3.41 -5.90 -7.26
C GLN A 42 2.81 -4.49 -7.28
N MET A 43 3.53 -3.48 -6.82
CA MET A 43 3.07 -2.09 -6.91
C MET A 43 2.86 -1.65 -8.36
N LEU A 44 3.79 -1.98 -9.26
CA LEU A 44 3.66 -1.72 -10.69
C LEU A 44 2.48 -2.46 -11.30
N PHE A 45 2.27 -3.71 -10.92
CA PHE A 45 1.12 -4.50 -11.36
C PHE A 45 -0.19 -3.83 -10.93
N VAL A 46 -0.31 -3.42 -9.68
CA VAL A 46 -1.51 -2.75 -9.15
C VAL A 46 -1.77 -1.44 -9.90
N ARG A 47 -0.73 -0.65 -10.16
CA ARG A 47 -0.86 0.60 -10.91
C ARG A 47 -1.32 0.36 -12.35
N THR A 48 -0.79 -0.64 -13.00
CA THR A 48 -1.18 -1.04 -14.35
C THR A 48 -2.63 -1.52 -14.39
N PHE A 49 -3.01 -2.34 -13.43
CA PHE A 49 -4.40 -2.80 -13.26
C PHE A 49 -5.35 -1.62 -13.06
N ASP A 50 -5.00 -0.69 -12.19
CA ASP A 50 -5.81 0.51 -11.91
C ASP A 50 -6.02 1.35 -13.17
N SER A 51 -4.95 1.65 -13.89
CA SER A 51 -5.01 2.41 -15.14
C SER A 51 -5.88 1.73 -16.20
N LYS A 52 -5.77 0.41 -16.34
CA LYS A 52 -6.59 -0.37 -17.27
C LYS A 52 -8.05 -0.37 -16.86
N SER A 53 -8.33 -0.52 -15.57
CA SER A 53 -9.69 -0.53 -15.01
C SER A 53 -10.38 0.81 -15.23
N ILE A 54 -9.68 1.92 -15.00
CA ILE A 54 -10.20 3.27 -15.26
C ILE A 54 -10.53 3.45 -16.77
N ALA A 55 -9.64 3.00 -17.65
CA ALA A 55 -9.88 3.08 -19.10
C ALA A 55 -11.11 2.27 -19.52
N LEU A 56 -11.29 1.08 -18.97
CA LEU A 56 -12.45 0.23 -19.25
C LEU A 56 -13.76 0.83 -18.68
N GLN A 57 -13.68 1.45 -17.51
CA GLN A 57 -14.83 2.14 -16.92
C GLN A 57 -15.28 3.31 -17.80
N ARG A 58 -14.36 4.12 -18.27
CA ARG A 58 -14.64 5.29 -19.13
C ARG A 58 -15.28 4.90 -20.46
N THR A 59 -15.00 3.71 -20.95
CA THR A 59 -15.58 3.19 -22.21
C THR A 59 -16.85 2.34 -21.98
N GLY A 60 -17.35 2.26 -20.76
CA GLY A 60 -18.55 1.51 -20.40
C GLY A 60 -18.36 -0.01 -20.37
N LYS A 61 -17.13 -0.51 -20.50
CA LYS A 61 -16.83 -1.95 -20.47
C LYS A 61 -16.68 -2.51 -19.06
N LEU A 62 -16.52 -1.63 -18.08
CA LEU A 62 -16.47 -1.94 -16.66
C LEU A 62 -17.47 -1.04 -15.94
N GLY A 63 -18.16 -1.59 -14.93
CA GLY A 63 -19.07 -0.83 -14.09
C GLY A 63 -18.34 0.11 -13.12
N THR A 64 -18.94 0.33 -11.97
CA THR A 64 -18.35 1.17 -10.92
C THR A 64 -16.99 0.62 -10.50
N TYR A 65 -15.99 1.48 -10.53
CA TYR A 65 -14.63 1.14 -10.14
C TYR A 65 -14.04 2.26 -9.27
N ALA A 66 -13.48 1.91 -8.12
CA ALA A 66 -12.80 2.85 -7.23
C ALA A 66 -11.29 2.84 -7.54
N ALA A 67 -10.76 3.97 -7.99
CA ALA A 67 -9.33 4.12 -8.25
C ALA A 67 -8.49 3.96 -6.97
N CYS A 68 -7.34 3.33 -7.10
CA CYS A 68 -6.39 3.15 -6.00
C CYS A 68 -5.02 3.80 -6.26
N LEU A 69 -4.94 4.72 -7.21
CA LEU A 69 -3.71 5.46 -7.52
C LEU A 69 -3.14 6.14 -6.27
N GLY A 70 -1.87 5.88 -5.97
CA GLY A 70 -1.19 6.37 -4.78
C GLY A 70 -1.28 5.46 -3.56
N HIS A 71 -2.10 4.41 -3.60
CA HIS A 71 -2.28 3.45 -2.50
C HIS A 71 -1.44 2.17 -2.67
N GLU A 72 -0.66 2.05 -3.71
CA GLU A 72 0.04 0.81 -4.08
C GLU A 72 0.95 0.31 -2.97
N ALA A 73 1.79 1.18 -2.43
CA ALA A 73 2.74 0.80 -1.38
C ALA A 73 2.03 0.36 -0.09
N ALA A 74 0.98 1.10 0.30
CA ALA A 74 0.22 0.79 1.51
C ALA A 74 -0.47 -0.57 1.39
N HIS A 75 -1.16 -0.83 0.28
CA HIS A 75 -1.92 -2.06 0.09
C HIS A 75 -1.03 -3.28 -0.14
N VAL A 76 0.03 -3.14 -0.93
CA VAL A 76 1.01 -4.22 -1.12
C VAL A 76 1.72 -4.53 0.19
N GLY A 77 2.08 -3.50 0.96
CA GLY A 77 2.69 -3.66 2.29
C GLY A 77 1.78 -4.38 3.28
N ILE A 78 0.50 -4.03 3.31
CA ILE A 78 -0.50 -4.74 4.14
C ILE A 78 -0.55 -6.21 3.77
N GLY A 79 -0.71 -6.53 2.50
CA GLY A 79 -0.77 -7.92 2.02
C GLY A 79 0.51 -8.69 2.31
N ALA A 80 1.67 -8.06 2.15
CA ALA A 80 2.98 -8.67 2.45
C ALA A 80 3.17 -8.98 3.94
N ALA A 81 2.60 -8.17 4.82
CA ALA A 81 2.70 -8.35 6.28
C ALA A 81 1.72 -9.39 6.83
N MET A 82 0.70 -9.78 6.06
CA MET A 82 -0.31 -10.74 6.51
C MET A 82 0.23 -12.17 6.50
N GLN A 83 -0.19 -12.93 7.49
CA GLN A 83 0.02 -14.38 7.54
C GLN A 83 -1.06 -15.09 6.71
N LYS A 84 -0.77 -16.35 6.35
CA LYS A 84 -1.69 -17.16 5.53
C LYS A 84 -3.08 -17.29 6.15
N ASP A 85 -3.14 -17.42 7.48
CA ASP A 85 -4.37 -17.63 8.23
C ASP A 85 -5.06 -16.35 8.68
N ASP A 86 -4.47 -15.18 8.37
CA ASP A 86 -5.10 -13.91 8.68
C ASP A 86 -6.36 -13.69 7.85
N VAL A 87 -7.38 -13.14 8.48
CA VAL A 87 -8.62 -12.77 7.81
C VAL A 87 -8.48 -11.37 7.23
N PHE A 88 -8.76 -11.24 5.93
CA PHE A 88 -8.75 -9.96 5.22
C PHE A 88 -10.18 -9.55 4.88
N ALA A 89 -10.62 -8.43 5.45
CA ALA A 89 -11.95 -7.85 5.22
C ALA A 89 -11.80 -6.45 4.63
N PRO A 90 -11.52 -6.34 3.31
CA PRO A 90 -11.30 -5.05 2.67
C PRO A 90 -12.60 -4.27 2.45
N SER A 91 -12.48 -2.98 2.21
CA SER A 91 -13.56 -2.20 1.64
C SER A 91 -13.59 -2.37 0.10
N TYR A 92 -13.60 -1.30 -0.67
CA TYR A 92 -13.77 -1.37 -2.13
C TYR A 92 -12.52 -0.95 -2.93
N ARG A 93 -11.37 -0.76 -2.27
CA ARG A 93 -10.20 -0.11 -2.89
C ARG A 93 -8.89 -0.88 -2.69
N GLU A 94 -8.85 -1.89 -1.85
CA GLU A 94 -7.61 -2.56 -1.41
C GLU A 94 -7.18 -3.70 -2.36
N TYR A 95 -7.18 -3.44 -3.67
CA TYR A 95 -6.81 -4.44 -4.68
C TYR A 95 -5.38 -4.95 -4.51
N GLY A 96 -4.45 -4.06 -4.14
CA GLY A 96 -3.05 -4.44 -3.94
C GLY A 96 -2.88 -5.50 -2.86
N ALA A 97 -3.59 -5.37 -1.74
CA ALA A 97 -3.57 -6.37 -0.68
C ALA A 97 -4.23 -7.68 -1.13
N MET A 98 -5.33 -7.60 -1.88
CA MET A 98 -6.00 -8.78 -2.45
C MET A 98 -5.07 -9.57 -3.38
N PHE A 99 -4.37 -8.88 -4.28
CA PHE A 99 -3.42 -9.54 -5.20
C PHE A 99 -2.25 -10.20 -4.47
N MET A 100 -1.80 -9.64 -3.35
CA MET A 100 -0.75 -10.24 -2.53
C MET A 100 -1.19 -11.54 -1.87
N ARG A 101 -2.48 -11.73 -1.67
CA ARG A 101 -3.03 -12.95 -1.06
C ARG A 101 -3.33 -14.06 -2.08
N GLY A 102 -3.32 -13.76 -3.35
CA GLY A 102 -3.59 -14.71 -4.44
C GLY A 102 -5.03 -14.83 -4.86
#